data_195eddfe11c25d47f4e2001223f2e3b3
#
_entry.id   195eddfe11c25d47f4e2001223f2e3b3
#
_cell.length_a   1.000
_cell.length_b   1.000
_cell.length_c   1.000
_cell.angle_alpha   90.00
_cell.angle_beta   90.00
_cell.angle_gamma   90.00
#
_symmetry.space_group_name_H-M   'P 1'
#
loop_
_entity.id
_entity.type
_entity.pdbx_description
1 polymer ?
#
loop_
_entity_poly.entity_id
_entity_poly.type
_entity_poly.pdbx_seq_one_letter_code
_entity_poly.pdbx_strand_id
1 'polypeptide(L)'
;YLDGKSELAIRGCLCARYPRESFQLADKLSAGFFKTREEVLPFFEEQLRCTGAGYFDYYLIHAMSAERYDFYREVGAFDIIPQLKREGRVRHFGMSFHDKAEVLDRILTEHPELEFVQLQFNYLDYEDPVVESRKCYEVCVKHGKKVSVMEPVKGGALAELPADAGAILDALGGGSHASYALRFAESFDNVFMVLSGMSTLEQMRDNLATMSDFR
;
A
#
# COMPACT_ATOMS: atom_id res chain seq x y z
N TYR A 1 7.91 5.45 -9.25
CA TYR A 1 9.18 5.19 -8.56
C TYR A 1 10.33 5.09 -9.56
N LEU A 2 11.58 5.43 -9.11
CA LEU A 2 12.78 5.31 -9.94
C LEU A 2 12.66 6.05 -11.29
N ASP A 3 12.12 7.25 -11.29
CA ASP A 3 11.92 8.10 -12.48
C ASP A 3 11.13 7.39 -13.60
N GLY A 4 10.02 6.70 -13.24
CA GLY A 4 9.17 5.98 -14.17
C GLY A 4 9.70 4.61 -14.62
N LYS A 5 10.85 4.17 -14.11
CA LYS A 5 11.41 2.84 -14.47
C LYS A 5 10.57 1.70 -13.94
N SER A 6 9.89 1.90 -12.80
CA SER A 6 8.97 0.91 -12.22
C SER A 6 7.80 0.63 -13.15
N GLU A 7 7.15 1.67 -13.66
CA GLU A 7 6.02 1.57 -14.59
C GLU A 7 6.44 0.93 -15.92
N LEU A 8 7.61 1.29 -16.45
CA LEU A 8 8.16 0.67 -17.66
C LEU A 8 8.49 -0.82 -17.46
N ALA A 9 9.01 -1.19 -16.29
CA ALA A 9 9.26 -2.59 -15.95
C ALA A 9 7.94 -3.39 -15.84
N ILE A 10 6.92 -2.82 -15.20
CA ILE A 10 5.57 -3.41 -15.12
C ILE A 10 4.99 -3.59 -16.52
N ARG A 11 5.14 -2.61 -17.41
CA ARG A 11 4.72 -2.75 -18.82
C ARG A 11 5.36 -3.97 -19.48
N GLY A 12 6.70 -4.07 -19.42
CA GLY A 12 7.45 -5.13 -20.09
C GLY A 12 7.26 -6.52 -19.47
N CYS A 13 7.14 -6.59 -18.14
CA CYS A 13 7.09 -7.85 -17.40
C CYS A 13 5.67 -8.38 -17.16
N LEU A 14 4.68 -7.49 -17.08
CA LEU A 14 3.31 -7.83 -16.71
C LEU A 14 2.31 -7.45 -17.80
N CYS A 15 2.10 -6.15 -18.06
CA CYS A 15 1.01 -5.68 -18.92
C CYS A 15 1.13 -6.13 -20.37
N ALA A 16 2.35 -6.26 -20.91
CA ALA A 16 2.57 -6.75 -22.27
C ALA A 16 2.52 -8.28 -22.41
N ARG A 17 2.46 -9.02 -21.29
CA ARG A 17 2.58 -10.48 -21.29
C ARG A 17 1.29 -11.20 -20.94
N TYR A 18 0.44 -10.57 -20.14
CA TYR A 18 -0.74 -11.20 -19.55
C TYR A 18 -2.00 -10.40 -19.87
N PRO A 19 -3.15 -11.04 -20.03
CA PRO A 19 -4.43 -10.34 -20.18
C PRO A 19 -4.65 -9.38 -19.00
N ARG A 20 -5.12 -8.16 -19.28
CA ARG A 20 -5.26 -7.11 -18.26
C ARG A 20 -6.14 -7.53 -17.09
N GLU A 21 -7.13 -8.38 -17.33
CA GLU A 21 -8.09 -8.87 -16.35
C GLU A 21 -7.52 -9.95 -15.43
N SER A 22 -6.34 -10.50 -15.75
CA SER A 22 -5.73 -11.59 -14.99
C SER A 22 -4.92 -11.14 -13.79
N PHE A 23 -4.73 -9.82 -13.61
CA PHE A 23 -4.00 -9.25 -12.47
C PHE A 23 -4.59 -7.92 -12.02
N GLN A 24 -4.29 -7.55 -10.78
CA GLN A 24 -4.63 -6.24 -10.23
C GLN A 24 -3.39 -5.37 -10.20
N LEU A 25 -3.55 -4.09 -10.58
CA LEU A 25 -2.47 -3.12 -10.62
C LEU A 25 -2.81 -1.91 -9.78
N ALA A 26 -1.88 -1.53 -8.91
CA ALA A 26 -1.94 -0.31 -8.11
C ALA A 26 -0.90 0.69 -8.58
N ASP A 27 -1.28 1.98 -8.56
CA ASP A 27 -0.34 3.07 -8.73
C ASP A 27 -0.71 4.24 -7.80
N LYS A 28 0.15 5.26 -7.72
CA LYS A 28 0.00 6.32 -6.73
C LYS A 28 0.18 7.71 -7.34
N LEU A 29 -0.68 8.64 -6.92
CA LEU A 29 -0.53 10.06 -7.17
C LEU A 29 0.54 10.62 -6.22
N SER A 30 1.78 10.74 -6.69
CA SER A 30 2.94 11.11 -5.87
C SER A 30 3.26 12.60 -5.97
N ALA A 31 3.12 13.33 -4.86
CA ALA A 31 3.60 14.71 -4.76
C ALA A 31 5.08 14.82 -5.16
N GLY A 32 5.46 15.93 -5.81
CA GLY A 32 6.80 16.14 -6.34
C GLY A 32 6.91 15.94 -7.85
N PHE A 33 5.95 15.26 -8.48
CA PHE A 33 5.86 15.13 -9.93
C PHE A 33 4.90 16.13 -10.58
N PHE A 34 4.12 16.85 -9.79
CA PHE A 34 3.20 17.91 -10.21
C PHE A 34 3.14 18.98 -9.11
N LYS A 35 2.72 20.18 -9.46
CA LYS A 35 2.61 21.34 -8.56
C LYS A 35 1.24 21.99 -8.57
N THR A 36 0.49 21.86 -9.66
CA THR A 36 -0.80 22.49 -9.85
C THR A 36 -1.90 21.47 -10.17
N ARG A 37 -3.15 21.89 -10.07
CA ARG A 37 -4.32 21.08 -10.40
C ARG A 37 -4.31 20.60 -11.86
N GLU A 38 -3.87 21.46 -12.76
CA GLU A 38 -3.83 21.19 -14.20
C GLU A 38 -2.81 20.11 -14.56
N GLU A 39 -1.79 19.89 -13.72
CA GLU A 39 -0.75 18.89 -13.93
C GLU A 39 -1.13 17.48 -13.42
N VAL A 40 -2.14 17.36 -12.56
CA VAL A 40 -2.54 16.07 -11.96
C VAL A 40 -3.00 15.08 -13.03
N LEU A 41 -3.90 15.50 -13.93
CA LEU A 41 -4.40 14.63 -14.98
C LEU A 41 -3.31 14.23 -15.99
N PRO A 42 -2.48 15.14 -16.51
CA PRO A 42 -1.33 14.77 -17.33
C PRO A 42 -0.38 13.77 -16.66
N PHE A 43 -0.13 13.90 -15.36
CA PHE A 43 0.69 12.93 -14.62
C PHE A 43 0.04 11.53 -14.58
N PHE A 44 -1.25 11.46 -14.29
CA PHE A 44 -2.01 10.21 -14.33
C PHE A 44 -1.99 9.55 -15.73
N GLU A 45 -2.16 10.35 -16.80
CA GLU A 45 -2.08 9.87 -18.19
C GLU A 45 -0.71 9.29 -18.51
N GLU A 46 0.35 9.93 -18.03
CA GLU A 46 1.71 9.46 -18.23
C GLU A 46 1.95 8.11 -17.53
N GLN A 47 1.42 7.92 -16.30
CA GLN A 47 1.49 6.63 -15.61
C GLN A 47 0.78 5.53 -16.40
N LEU A 48 -0.43 5.79 -16.92
CA LEU A 48 -1.16 4.84 -17.78
C LEU A 48 -0.39 4.54 -19.06
N ARG A 49 0.22 5.55 -19.69
CA ARG A 49 1.04 5.40 -20.89
C ARG A 49 2.29 4.56 -20.60
N CYS A 50 2.97 4.80 -19.48
CA CYS A 50 4.18 4.08 -19.10
C CYS A 50 3.89 2.62 -18.75
N THR A 51 2.83 2.35 -18.01
CA THR A 51 2.44 0.97 -17.66
C THR A 51 1.78 0.24 -18.81
N GLY A 52 1.12 0.93 -19.72
CA GLY A 52 0.29 0.34 -20.77
C GLY A 52 -0.96 -0.39 -20.25
N ALA A 53 -1.37 -0.08 -19.01
CA ALA A 53 -2.41 -0.84 -18.31
C ALA A 53 -3.85 -0.49 -18.73
N GLY A 54 -4.07 0.70 -19.29
CA GLY A 54 -5.39 1.21 -19.65
C GLY A 54 -6.23 1.71 -18.47
N TYR A 55 -6.16 1.09 -17.31
CA TYR A 55 -6.78 1.49 -16.06
C TYR A 55 -5.98 0.96 -14.85
N PHE A 56 -6.18 1.58 -13.67
CA PHE A 56 -5.66 1.05 -12.42
C PHE A 56 -6.78 0.43 -11.57
N ASP A 57 -6.51 -0.74 -10.98
CA ASP A 57 -7.45 -1.35 -10.04
C ASP A 57 -7.47 -0.57 -8.72
N TYR A 58 -6.30 -0.14 -8.25
CA TYR A 58 -6.15 0.67 -7.04
C TYR A 58 -5.33 1.93 -7.36
N TYR A 59 -5.85 3.09 -7.00
CA TYR A 59 -5.10 4.33 -7.15
C TYR A 59 -5.12 5.10 -5.84
N LEU A 60 -3.93 5.48 -5.36
CA LEU A 60 -3.75 6.03 -4.03
C LEU A 60 -3.18 7.44 -4.08
N ILE A 61 -3.66 8.33 -3.22
CA ILE A 61 -2.90 9.52 -2.85
C ILE A 61 -1.68 9.05 -2.05
N HIS A 62 -0.47 9.47 -2.47
CA HIS A 62 0.79 8.92 -1.97
C HIS A 62 1.29 9.68 -0.74
N ALA A 63 1.72 8.92 0.29
CA ALA A 63 2.40 9.41 1.48
C ALA A 63 1.65 10.56 2.17
N MET A 64 0.37 10.35 2.43
CA MET A 64 -0.49 11.30 3.11
C MET A 64 -0.02 11.53 4.55
N SER A 65 0.04 12.79 4.93
CA SER A 65 0.34 13.28 6.28
C SER A 65 -0.34 14.63 6.50
N ALA A 66 -0.34 15.16 7.71
CA ALA A 66 -0.85 16.50 7.99
C ALA A 66 -0.18 17.57 7.13
N GLU A 67 1.14 17.46 6.92
CA GLU A 67 1.93 18.41 6.12
C GLU A 67 1.51 18.41 4.64
N ARG A 68 1.15 17.24 4.09
CA ARG A 68 0.81 17.09 2.66
C ARG A 68 -0.67 17.22 2.36
N TYR A 69 -1.50 17.20 3.38
CA TYR A 69 -2.95 17.20 3.22
C TYR A 69 -3.46 18.44 2.48
N ASP A 70 -3.02 19.63 2.87
CA ASP A 70 -3.45 20.86 2.22
C ASP A 70 -3.02 20.92 0.75
N PHE A 71 -1.80 20.50 0.44
CA PHE A 71 -1.34 20.39 -0.95
C PHE A 71 -2.25 19.50 -1.80
N TYR A 72 -2.60 18.29 -1.34
CA TYR A 72 -3.47 17.39 -2.10
C TYR A 72 -4.90 17.91 -2.24
N ARG A 73 -5.38 18.70 -1.29
CA ARG A 73 -6.65 19.42 -1.42
C ARG A 73 -6.57 20.53 -2.47
N GLU A 74 -5.54 21.34 -2.43
CA GLU A 74 -5.33 22.47 -3.36
C GLU A 74 -5.22 21.99 -4.82
N VAL A 75 -4.49 20.91 -5.07
CA VAL A 75 -4.39 20.32 -6.41
C VAL A 75 -5.64 19.51 -6.80
N GLY A 76 -6.62 19.40 -5.94
CA GLY A 76 -7.90 18.75 -6.22
C GLY A 76 -7.86 17.24 -6.35
N ALA A 77 -6.92 16.57 -5.67
CA ALA A 77 -6.76 15.12 -5.73
C ALA A 77 -8.05 14.38 -5.32
N PHE A 78 -8.75 14.89 -4.31
CA PHE A 78 -10.01 14.33 -3.80
C PHE A 78 -11.23 14.54 -4.72
N ASP A 79 -11.11 15.38 -5.74
CA ASP A 79 -12.14 15.55 -6.79
C ASP A 79 -11.78 14.74 -8.04
N ILE A 80 -10.50 14.84 -8.46
CA ILE A 80 -10.01 14.26 -9.72
C ILE A 80 -10.05 12.74 -9.68
N ILE A 81 -9.58 12.11 -8.59
CA ILE A 81 -9.54 10.64 -8.54
C ILE A 81 -10.94 10.02 -8.50
N PRO A 82 -11.92 10.52 -7.72
CA PRO A 82 -13.32 10.08 -7.84
C PRO A 82 -13.92 10.29 -9.23
N GLN A 83 -13.53 11.34 -9.96
CA GLN A 83 -13.92 11.50 -11.36
C GLN A 83 -13.33 10.39 -12.24
N LEU A 84 -12.01 10.12 -12.15
CA LEU A 84 -11.37 9.01 -12.87
C LEU A 84 -12.00 7.65 -12.55
N LYS A 85 -12.49 7.47 -11.33
CA LYS A 85 -13.25 6.28 -10.94
C LYS A 85 -14.59 6.20 -11.67
N ARG A 86 -15.36 7.29 -11.73
CA ARG A 86 -16.63 7.34 -12.50
C ARG A 86 -16.42 7.07 -14.00
N GLU A 87 -15.27 7.47 -14.53
CA GLU A 87 -14.86 7.22 -15.92
C GLU A 87 -14.35 5.77 -16.17
N GLY A 88 -14.25 4.94 -15.12
CA GLY A 88 -13.76 3.57 -15.21
C GLY A 88 -12.24 3.43 -15.35
N ARG A 89 -11.51 4.51 -15.15
CA ARG A 89 -10.04 4.57 -15.27
C ARG A 89 -9.33 4.18 -13.97
N VAL A 90 -10.03 4.28 -12.86
CA VAL A 90 -9.64 3.82 -11.51
C VAL A 90 -10.79 3.00 -10.96
N ARG A 91 -10.53 1.84 -10.39
CA ARG A 91 -11.58 1.00 -9.77
C ARG A 91 -11.78 1.32 -8.30
N HIS A 92 -10.67 1.43 -7.56
CA HIS A 92 -10.68 1.70 -6.12
C HIS A 92 -9.79 2.88 -5.77
N PHE A 93 -10.33 3.80 -4.96
CA PHE A 93 -9.63 5.00 -4.51
C PHE A 93 -9.25 4.90 -3.05
N GLY A 94 -7.95 5.13 -2.76
CA GLY A 94 -7.41 5.10 -1.40
C GLY A 94 -6.27 6.08 -1.19
N MET A 95 -5.58 5.91 -0.09
CA MET A 95 -4.36 6.67 0.21
C MET A 95 -3.34 5.80 0.94
N SER A 96 -2.04 6.08 0.80
CA SER A 96 -1.02 5.60 1.72
C SER A 96 -0.76 6.66 2.79
N PHE A 97 -0.73 6.25 4.05
CA PHE A 97 -0.74 7.14 5.19
C PHE A 97 0.49 6.94 6.08
N HIS A 98 1.09 8.08 6.55
CA HIS A 98 2.32 8.10 7.32
C HIS A 98 2.30 9.19 8.40
N ASP A 99 1.28 9.18 9.26
CA ASP A 99 1.13 10.17 10.34
C ASP A 99 0.36 9.56 11.53
N LYS A 100 -0.06 10.36 12.48
CA LYS A 100 -0.77 9.98 13.68
C LYS A 100 -2.24 9.63 13.42
N ALA A 101 -2.77 8.75 14.23
CA ALA A 101 -4.15 8.27 14.12
C ALA A 101 -5.19 9.41 14.15
N GLU A 102 -4.96 10.48 14.88
CA GLU A 102 -5.85 11.65 14.92
C GLU A 102 -5.93 12.37 13.57
N VAL A 103 -4.80 12.43 12.84
CA VAL A 103 -4.76 13.00 11.47
C VAL A 103 -5.53 12.11 10.52
N LEU A 104 -5.36 10.80 10.63
CA LEU A 104 -6.10 9.82 9.84
C LEU A 104 -7.62 9.94 10.08
N ASP A 105 -8.03 10.03 11.35
CA ASP A 105 -9.44 10.15 11.73
C ASP A 105 -10.09 11.41 11.13
N ARG A 106 -9.37 12.54 11.16
CA ARG A 106 -9.79 13.78 10.53
C ARG A 106 -9.96 13.62 9.02
N ILE A 107 -8.95 13.09 8.33
CA ILE A 107 -8.97 12.93 6.87
C ILE A 107 -10.11 12.00 6.44
N LEU A 108 -10.29 10.86 7.11
CA LEU A 108 -11.38 9.93 6.79
C LEU A 108 -12.78 10.47 7.11
N THR A 109 -12.88 11.41 8.07
CA THR A 109 -14.12 12.13 8.34
C THR A 109 -14.45 13.14 7.22
N GLU A 110 -13.44 13.87 6.75
CA GLU A 110 -13.60 14.89 5.69
C GLU A 110 -13.76 14.25 4.30
N HIS A 111 -13.20 13.02 4.09
CA HIS A 111 -13.18 12.31 2.80
C HIS A 111 -13.75 10.88 2.92
N PRO A 112 -15.06 10.76 3.14
CA PRO A 112 -15.71 9.45 3.26
C PRO A 112 -15.71 8.63 1.95
N GLU A 113 -15.38 9.23 0.81
CA GLU A 113 -15.23 8.58 -0.50
C GLU A 113 -13.98 7.69 -0.61
N LEU A 114 -12.97 7.85 0.26
CA LEU A 114 -11.84 6.94 0.35
C LEU A 114 -12.31 5.54 0.74
N GLU A 115 -11.88 4.51 0.02
CA GLU A 115 -12.33 3.13 0.21
C GLU A 115 -11.38 2.32 1.08
N PHE A 116 -10.08 2.62 1.00
CA PHE A 116 -9.05 1.91 1.74
C PHE A 116 -7.86 2.82 2.10
N VAL A 117 -7.11 2.37 3.09
CA VAL A 117 -5.87 3.03 3.52
C VAL A 117 -4.72 2.03 3.49
N GLN A 118 -3.59 2.41 2.93
CA GLN A 118 -2.35 1.66 3.01
C GLN A 118 -1.56 2.13 4.21
N LEU A 119 -1.35 1.23 5.19
CA LEU A 119 -0.67 1.50 6.46
C LEU A 119 0.64 0.73 6.57
N GLN A 120 1.64 1.34 7.20
CA GLN A 120 2.78 0.62 7.74
C GLN A 120 2.29 -0.23 8.92
N PHE A 121 2.39 -1.56 8.79
CA PHE A 121 1.76 -2.46 9.75
C PHE A 121 2.53 -3.77 9.90
N ASN A 122 3.15 -3.95 11.06
CA ASN A 122 3.88 -5.14 11.46
C ASN A 122 3.93 -5.24 12.99
N TYR A 123 4.31 -6.38 13.54
CA TYR A 123 4.28 -6.59 14.99
C TYR A 123 5.26 -5.71 15.80
N LEU A 124 6.32 -5.20 15.18
CA LEU A 124 7.27 -4.31 15.85
C LEU A 124 6.72 -2.87 15.97
N ASP A 125 6.05 -2.41 14.90
CA ASP A 125 5.47 -1.06 14.85
C ASP A 125 4.07 -0.99 15.46
N TYR A 126 3.49 -2.12 15.82
CA TYR A 126 2.10 -2.23 16.26
C TYR A 126 1.76 -1.30 17.44
N GLU A 127 2.60 -1.31 18.48
CA GLU A 127 2.48 -0.44 19.65
C GLU A 127 3.48 0.72 19.65
N ASP A 128 4.21 0.94 18.56
CA ASP A 128 5.20 2.01 18.46
C ASP A 128 4.50 3.39 18.52
N PRO A 129 4.89 4.28 19.45
CA PRO A 129 4.22 5.57 19.63
C PRO A 129 4.49 6.57 18.48
N VAL A 130 5.47 6.30 17.63
CA VAL A 130 5.78 7.13 16.46
C VAL A 130 4.93 6.71 15.27
N VAL A 131 4.83 5.42 15.01
CA VAL A 131 4.07 4.88 13.85
C VAL A 131 2.57 4.77 14.16
N GLU A 132 2.21 4.41 15.40
CA GLU A 132 0.82 4.21 15.85
C GLU A 132 0.02 3.22 14.98
N SER A 133 0.66 2.14 14.50
CA SER A 133 0.02 1.20 13.56
C SER A 133 -1.32 0.68 14.06
N ARG A 134 -1.42 0.23 15.32
CA ARG A 134 -2.67 -0.26 15.92
C ARG A 134 -3.76 0.80 15.91
N LYS A 135 -3.44 2.01 16.36
CA LYS A 135 -4.42 3.10 16.42
C LYS A 135 -4.90 3.51 15.04
N CYS A 136 -4.01 3.57 14.04
CA CYS A 136 -4.38 3.83 12.65
C CYS A 136 -5.29 2.72 12.10
N TYR A 137 -5.00 1.46 12.40
CA TYR A 137 -5.87 0.35 12.04
C TYR A 137 -7.27 0.48 12.68
N GLU A 138 -7.34 0.77 13.98
CA GLU A 138 -8.60 1.00 14.70
C GLU A 138 -9.42 2.16 14.11
N VAL A 139 -8.75 3.24 13.68
CA VAL A 139 -9.40 4.34 12.95
C VAL A 139 -9.98 3.86 11.62
N CYS A 140 -9.24 3.05 10.84
CA CYS A 140 -9.78 2.47 9.62
C CYS A 140 -11.02 1.61 9.88
N VAL A 141 -11.01 0.77 10.91
CA VAL A 141 -12.17 -0.04 11.33
C VAL A 141 -13.35 0.87 11.71
N LYS A 142 -13.11 1.91 12.52
CA LYS A 142 -14.14 2.90 12.92
C LYS A 142 -14.84 3.52 11.72
N HIS A 143 -14.10 3.84 10.66
CA HIS A 143 -14.63 4.44 9.43
C HIS A 143 -15.08 3.42 8.37
N GLY A 144 -15.01 2.11 8.66
CA GLY A 144 -15.36 1.05 7.72
C GLY A 144 -14.44 0.98 6.49
N LYS A 145 -13.18 1.42 6.63
CA LYS A 145 -12.19 1.42 5.55
C LYS A 145 -11.31 0.19 5.62
N LYS A 146 -11.12 -0.48 4.49
CA LYS A 146 -10.20 -1.62 4.40
C LYS A 146 -8.74 -1.17 4.50
N VAL A 147 -7.87 -2.07 4.93
CA VAL A 147 -6.45 -1.81 5.10
C VAL A 147 -5.63 -2.64 4.12
N SER A 148 -4.76 -1.97 3.36
CA SER A 148 -3.64 -2.60 2.67
C SER A 148 -2.37 -2.38 3.51
N VAL A 149 -1.59 -3.42 3.70
CA VAL A 149 -0.39 -3.36 4.54
C VAL A 149 0.84 -3.09 3.68
N MET A 150 1.63 -2.09 4.06
CA MET A 150 3.01 -1.90 3.62
C MET A 150 3.97 -2.15 4.78
N GLU A 151 5.23 -2.44 4.49
CA GLU A 151 6.28 -2.73 5.49
C GLU A 151 5.95 -3.93 6.40
N PRO A 152 5.33 -5.02 5.91
CA PRO A 152 5.01 -6.16 6.77
C PRO A 152 6.26 -6.79 7.38
N VAL A 153 7.39 -6.72 6.69
CA VAL A 153 8.71 -7.23 7.15
C VAL A 153 9.69 -6.11 7.51
N LYS A 154 9.22 -4.84 7.59
CA LYS A 154 10.01 -3.66 7.97
C LYS A 154 11.34 -3.55 7.21
N GLY A 155 11.25 -3.50 5.86
CA GLY A 155 12.43 -3.42 5.00
C GLY A 155 13.39 -4.62 5.09
N GLY A 156 12.92 -5.76 5.62
CA GLY A 156 13.73 -6.96 5.85
C GLY A 156 14.18 -7.16 7.31
N ALA A 157 14.06 -6.15 8.17
CA ALA A 157 14.49 -6.25 9.58
C ALA A 157 13.78 -7.37 10.35
N LEU A 158 12.55 -7.72 9.97
CA LEU A 158 11.79 -8.82 10.57
C LEU A 158 12.02 -10.17 9.90
N ALA A 159 12.77 -10.21 8.80
CA ALA A 159 13.24 -11.44 8.17
C ALA A 159 14.61 -11.87 8.72
N GLU A 160 15.43 -10.90 9.17
CA GLU A 160 16.78 -11.11 9.73
C GLU A 160 16.82 -10.58 11.17
N LEU A 161 16.23 -11.32 12.08
CA LEU A 161 16.14 -10.94 13.49
C LEU A 161 17.48 -11.14 14.23
N PRO A 162 17.73 -10.36 15.32
CA PRO A 162 18.79 -10.69 16.28
C PRO A 162 18.66 -12.12 16.80
N ALA A 163 19.78 -12.75 17.13
CA ALA A 163 19.85 -14.19 17.44
C ALA A 163 18.92 -14.64 18.57
N ASP A 164 18.75 -13.82 19.60
CA ASP A 164 17.86 -14.08 20.74
C ASP A 164 16.37 -14.02 20.34
N ALA A 165 15.99 -13.05 19.55
CA ALA A 165 14.63 -12.93 19.02
C ALA A 165 14.34 -14.01 17.97
N GLY A 166 15.30 -14.28 17.08
CA GLY A 166 15.19 -15.35 16.08
C GLY A 166 14.98 -16.71 16.70
N ALA A 167 15.74 -17.04 17.74
CA ALA A 167 15.63 -18.33 18.44
C ALA A 167 14.23 -18.59 19.03
N ILE A 168 13.49 -17.53 19.39
CA ILE A 168 12.11 -17.67 19.87
C ILE A 168 11.19 -18.13 18.72
N LEU A 169 11.30 -17.52 17.54
CA LEU A 169 10.50 -17.90 16.38
C LEU A 169 10.89 -19.27 15.84
N ASP A 170 12.21 -19.59 15.83
CA ASP A 170 12.72 -20.89 15.41
C ASP A 170 12.15 -22.02 16.29
N ALA A 171 12.04 -21.79 17.59
CA ALA A 171 11.47 -22.75 18.53
C ALA A 171 9.97 -23.04 18.28
N LEU A 172 9.25 -22.12 17.63
CA LEU A 172 7.86 -22.34 17.23
C LEU A 172 7.72 -23.24 15.99
N GLY A 173 8.75 -23.35 15.16
CA GLY A 173 8.79 -24.26 14.01
C GLY A 173 7.79 -23.94 12.90
N GLY A 174 7.29 -22.70 12.83
CA GLY A 174 6.20 -22.30 11.92
C GLY A 174 6.65 -21.72 10.58
N GLY A 175 7.94 -21.81 10.23
CA GLY A 175 8.47 -21.31 8.96
C GLY A 175 9.56 -20.24 9.15
N SER A 176 9.82 -19.44 8.11
CA SER A 176 10.80 -18.35 8.17
C SER A 176 10.36 -17.21 9.11
N HIS A 177 11.31 -16.39 9.58
CA HIS A 177 10.96 -15.21 10.38
C HIS A 177 10.03 -14.25 9.59
N ALA A 178 10.26 -14.10 8.28
CA ALA A 178 9.37 -13.32 7.40
C ALA A 178 7.93 -13.87 7.39
N SER A 179 7.75 -15.20 7.44
CA SER A 179 6.44 -15.83 7.46
C SER A 179 5.61 -15.44 8.69
N TYR A 180 6.23 -15.29 9.85
CA TYR A 180 5.55 -14.81 11.06
C TYR A 180 5.08 -13.35 10.91
N ALA A 181 5.91 -12.50 10.32
CA ALA A 181 5.55 -11.10 10.07
C ALA A 181 4.39 -10.97 9.06
N LEU A 182 4.40 -11.77 8.00
CA LEU A 182 3.31 -11.81 7.01
C LEU A 182 2.01 -12.31 7.63
N ARG A 183 2.05 -13.43 8.38
CA ARG A 183 0.88 -13.98 9.07
C ARG A 183 0.32 -13.01 10.11
N PHE A 184 1.18 -12.31 10.87
CA PHE A 184 0.72 -11.26 11.77
C PHE A 184 -0.09 -10.22 11.02
N ALA A 185 0.44 -9.66 9.93
CA ALA A 185 -0.24 -8.64 9.17
C ALA A 185 -1.58 -9.12 8.57
N GLU A 186 -1.62 -10.36 8.05
CA GLU A 186 -2.81 -10.97 7.44
C GLU A 186 -3.88 -11.40 8.45
N SER A 187 -3.51 -11.59 9.72
CA SER A 187 -4.44 -12.10 10.75
C SER A 187 -5.53 -11.11 11.18
N PHE A 188 -5.52 -9.89 10.67
CA PHE A 188 -6.49 -8.86 11.01
C PHE A 188 -7.64 -8.81 9.99
N ASP A 189 -8.87 -9.00 10.43
CA ASP A 189 -10.08 -9.11 9.59
C ASP A 189 -10.30 -7.97 8.60
N ASN A 190 -9.80 -6.77 8.92
CA ASN A 190 -9.97 -5.59 8.06
C ASN A 190 -8.83 -5.41 7.04
N VAL A 191 -7.78 -6.23 7.12
CA VAL A 191 -6.71 -6.29 6.11
C VAL A 191 -7.21 -7.08 4.91
N PHE A 192 -7.07 -6.52 3.71
CA PHE A 192 -7.46 -7.19 2.47
C PHE A 192 -6.26 -7.51 1.58
N MET A 193 -5.09 -6.92 1.87
CA MET A 193 -3.88 -7.12 1.09
C MET A 193 -2.64 -6.82 1.91
N VAL A 194 -1.64 -7.69 1.83
CA VAL A 194 -0.30 -7.49 2.40
C VAL A 194 0.71 -7.37 1.27
N LEU A 195 1.40 -6.24 1.22
CA LEU A 195 2.39 -5.94 0.17
C LEU A 195 3.80 -6.30 0.68
N SER A 196 4.35 -7.37 0.18
CA SER A 196 5.73 -7.78 0.50
C SER A 196 6.69 -7.41 -0.62
N GLY A 197 7.77 -6.71 -0.29
CA GLY A 197 8.88 -6.45 -1.21
C GLY A 197 9.76 -7.70 -1.32
N MET A 198 9.89 -8.25 -2.53
CA MET A 198 10.71 -9.42 -2.81
C MET A 198 11.77 -9.08 -3.85
N SER A 199 13.03 -9.35 -3.55
CA SER A 199 14.16 -9.07 -4.43
C SER A 199 14.79 -10.34 -5.00
N THR A 200 14.46 -11.51 -4.46
CA THR A 200 14.97 -12.81 -4.90
C THR A 200 13.85 -13.82 -5.14
N LEU A 201 14.16 -14.86 -5.91
CA LEU A 201 13.21 -15.97 -6.13
C LEU A 201 12.96 -16.78 -4.85
N GLU A 202 13.92 -16.85 -3.96
CA GLU A 202 13.81 -17.52 -2.66
C GLU A 202 12.79 -16.82 -1.78
N GLN A 203 12.87 -15.50 -1.67
CA GLN A 203 11.89 -14.68 -0.93
C GLN A 203 10.47 -14.82 -1.53
N MET A 204 10.35 -14.84 -2.86
CA MET A 204 9.06 -15.06 -3.53
C MET A 204 8.49 -16.45 -3.21
N ARG A 205 9.31 -17.51 -3.25
CA ARG A 205 8.87 -18.88 -2.93
C ARG A 205 8.44 -19.01 -1.49
N ASP A 206 9.19 -18.41 -0.55
CA ASP A 206 8.86 -18.40 0.87
C ASP A 206 7.52 -17.69 1.15
N ASN A 207 7.34 -16.49 0.56
CA ASN A 207 6.10 -15.73 0.70
C ASN A 207 4.91 -16.48 0.09
N LEU A 208 5.07 -17.09 -1.10
CA LEU A 208 4.01 -17.87 -1.73
C LEU A 208 3.65 -19.11 -0.89
N ALA A 209 4.65 -19.81 -0.34
CA ALA A 209 4.39 -20.94 0.56
C ALA A 209 3.62 -20.50 1.80
N THR A 210 4.03 -19.38 2.41
CA THR A 210 3.36 -18.80 3.58
C THR A 210 1.90 -18.48 3.30
N MET A 211 1.61 -17.80 2.18
CA MET A 211 0.26 -17.38 1.82
C MET A 211 -0.62 -18.53 1.31
N SER A 212 -0.02 -19.62 0.79
CA SER A 212 -0.76 -20.81 0.34
C SER A 212 -1.20 -21.72 1.49
N ASP A 213 -0.54 -21.68 2.63
CA ASP A 213 -0.85 -22.45 3.85
C ASP A 213 -1.15 -21.51 5.02
N PHE A 214 -1.94 -20.49 4.77
CA PHE A 214 -2.33 -19.53 5.79
C PHE A 214 -3.28 -20.19 6.78
N ARG A 215 -2.83 -20.29 8.06
CA ARG A 215 -3.59 -20.85 9.19
C ARG A 215 -3.52 -19.94 10.40
#